data_5625c6cb797c9350d04c4b17589a98d2
#
_entry.id   5625c6cb797c9350d04c4b17589a98d2
#
_cell.length_a   1.000
_cell.length_b   1.000
_cell.length_c   1.000
_cell.angle_alpha   90.00
_cell.angle_beta   90.00
_cell.angle_gamma   90.00
#
_symmetry.space_group_name_H-M   'P 1'
#
loop_
_entity.id
_entity.type
_entity.pdbx_description
1 polymer ?
#
loop_
_entity_poly.entity_id
_entity_poly.type
_entity_poly.pdbx_seq_one_letter_code
_entity_poly.pdbx_strand_id
1 'polypeptide(L)'
;MLSKNGTEETGILRYMELTDLKFIPRRMYYITDTPKGAIRGKHGHYEDQQYIFCVQGKVKIILHSKKEIRTVFMTPGDVVFLDRMVWAQQEYMTGNDILLVLCSTAFNKEDYFYDKEEVHQ
;
A
#
# COMPACT_ATOMS: atom_id res chain seq x y z
N MET A 1 -2.39 -5.73 10.53
CA MET A 1 -1.43 -4.92 11.30
C MET A 1 -0.17 -5.72 11.56
N LEU A 2 0.97 -5.07 11.49
CA LEU A 2 2.25 -5.71 11.82
C LEU A 2 2.33 -6.04 13.30
N SER A 3 2.97 -7.15 13.62
CA SER A 3 3.37 -7.47 14.98
C SER A 3 4.46 -6.49 15.42
N LYS A 4 4.53 -6.24 16.71
CA LYS A 4 5.53 -5.30 17.22
C LYS A 4 6.17 -5.80 18.51
N ASN A 5 7.40 -5.37 18.74
CA ASN A 5 8.19 -5.70 19.95
C ASN A 5 9.08 -4.50 20.25
N GLY A 6 9.35 -4.28 21.53
CA GLY A 6 10.26 -3.22 21.95
C GLY A 6 9.67 -2.35 23.04
N THR A 7 10.47 -1.37 23.48
CA THR A 7 10.13 -0.42 24.53
C THR A 7 10.50 1.00 24.10
N GLU A 8 10.14 1.99 24.92
CA GLU A 8 10.55 3.37 24.69
C GLU A 8 12.09 3.50 24.65
N GLU A 9 12.79 2.69 25.43
CA GLU A 9 14.26 2.73 25.47
C GLU A 9 14.93 2.05 24.30
N THR A 10 14.33 0.96 23.78
CA THR A 10 14.92 0.15 22.72
C THR A 10 14.34 0.46 21.33
N GLY A 11 13.27 1.24 21.26
CA GLY A 11 12.53 1.47 20.03
C GLY A 11 11.51 0.36 19.78
N ILE A 12 10.78 0.50 18.70
CA ILE A 12 9.73 -0.46 18.31
C ILE A 12 10.15 -1.18 17.04
N LEU A 13 10.23 -2.50 17.13
CA LEU A 13 10.40 -3.38 15.97
C LEU A 13 9.01 -3.79 15.48
N ARG A 14 8.76 -3.57 14.19
CA ARG A 14 7.53 -4.07 13.56
C ARG A 14 7.91 -5.08 12.50
N TYR A 15 7.20 -6.18 12.44
CA TYR A 15 7.58 -7.29 11.58
C TYR A 15 6.36 -8.09 11.10
N MET A 16 6.59 -8.84 10.05
CA MET A 16 5.66 -9.81 9.49
C MET A 16 6.47 -10.95 8.88
N GLU A 17 6.02 -12.17 9.07
CA GLU A 17 6.62 -13.30 8.40
C GLU A 17 6.17 -13.30 6.93
N LEU A 18 7.11 -13.39 5.99
CA LEU A 18 6.78 -13.34 4.57
C LEU A 18 5.98 -14.56 4.13
N THR A 19 6.05 -15.66 4.89
CA THR A 19 5.24 -16.85 4.64
C THR A 19 3.75 -16.61 4.87
N ASP A 20 3.38 -15.52 5.55
CA ASP A 20 1.98 -15.16 5.76
C ASP A 20 1.37 -14.41 4.57
N LEU A 21 2.20 -14.01 3.61
CA LEU A 21 1.71 -13.34 2.41
C LEU A 21 1.01 -14.30 1.47
N LYS A 22 0.06 -13.78 0.70
CA LYS A 22 -0.67 -14.57 -0.30
C LYS A 22 0.15 -14.88 -1.55
N PHE A 23 1.37 -14.31 -1.65
CA PHE A 23 2.26 -14.51 -2.78
C PHE A 23 3.72 -14.41 -2.31
N ILE A 24 4.63 -14.88 -3.16
CA ILE A 24 6.07 -14.68 -2.95
C ILE A 24 6.44 -13.33 -3.55
N PRO A 25 6.92 -12.36 -2.74
CA PRO A 25 7.25 -11.04 -3.26
C PRO A 25 8.37 -11.12 -4.30
N ARG A 26 8.19 -10.38 -5.39
CA ARG A 26 9.20 -10.26 -6.45
C ARG A 26 9.77 -8.87 -6.58
N ARG A 27 9.14 -7.89 -5.95
CA ARG A 27 9.56 -6.50 -6.02
C ARG A 27 9.20 -5.82 -4.71
N MET A 28 10.08 -4.92 -4.28
CA MET A 28 9.84 -4.05 -3.15
C MET A 28 10.13 -2.62 -3.58
N TYR A 29 9.32 -1.68 -3.12
CA TYR A 29 9.65 -0.27 -3.22
C TYR A 29 9.11 0.48 -2.01
N TYR A 30 9.64 1.67 -1.78
CA TYR A 30 9.09 2.54 -0.75
C TYR A 30 9.03 3.97 -1.26
N ILE A 31 8.17 4.77 -0.64
CA ILE A 31 7.87 6.14 -1.03
C ILE A 31 8.15 7.02 0.15
N THR A 32 9.00 8.03 -0.04
CA THR A 32 9.36 9.03 0.97
C THR A 32 9.31 10.42 0.38
N ASP A 33 9.49 11.41 1.26
CA ASP A 33 9.67 12.81 0.84
C ASP A 33 8.51 13.38 0.04
N THR A 34 7.31 12.86 0.29
CA THR A 34 6.11 13.40 -0.32
C THR A 34 5.67 14.68 0.39
N PRO A 35 5.35 15.73 -0.33
CA PRO A 35 4.76 16.92 0.29
C PRO A 35 3.44 16.59 0.97
N LYS A 36 3.11 17.33 2.02
CA LYS A 36 1.81 17.20 2.67
C LYS A 36 0.69 17.44 1.66
N GLY A 37 -0.25 16.48 1.59
CA GLY A 37 -1.37 16.53 0.68
C GLY A 37 -1.09 15.96 -0.71
N ALA A 38 0.13 15.47 -0.97
CA ALA A 38 0.45 14.85 -2.25
C ALA A 38 -0.42 13.62 -2.50
N ILE A 39 -0.84 13.45 -3.73
CA ILE A 39 -1.65 12.30 -4.16
C ILE A 39 -0.85 11.49 -5.16
N ARG A 40 -0.74 10.19 -4.90
CA ARG A 40 -0.07 9.23 -5.78
C ARG A 40 -1.00 8.06 -6.06
N GLY A 41 -0.58 7.22 -6.99
CA GLY A 41 -1.37 6.09 -7.41
C GLY A 41 -2.33 6.48 -8.51
N LYS A 42 -3.62 6.43 -8.25
CA LYS A 42 -4.69 6.65 -9.22
C LYS A 42 -4.61 5.60 -10.34
N HIS A 43 -4.35 4.37 -9.93
CA HIS A 43 -4.27 3.26 -10.87
C HIS A 43 -4.56 1.95 -10.16
N GLY A 44 -4.76 0.91 -10.94
CA GLY A 44 -4.82 -0.46 -10.48
C GLY A 44 -3.96 -1.34 -11.36
N HIS A 45 -3.97 -2.63 -11.09
CA HIS A 45 -3.19 -3.62 -11.82
C HIS A 45 -4.07 -4.77 -12.28
N TYR A 46 -3.81 -5.27 -13.48
CA TYR A 46 -4.52 -6.44 -13.99
C TYR A 46 -4.03 -7.72 -13.33
N GLU A 47 -2.74 -7.81 -13.02
CA GLU A 47 -2.11 -9.03 -12.51
C GLU A 47 -1.39 -8.86 -11.18
N ASP A 48 -0.73 -7.71 -10.95
CA ASP A 48 0.03 -7.49 -9.73
C ASP A 48 -0.87 -7.40 -8.51
N GLN A 49 -0.42 -8.02 -7.42
CA GLN A 49 -1.01 -7.90 -6.08
C GLN A 49 0.02 -7.24 -5.20
N GLN A 50 -0.42 -6.46 -4.24
CA GLN A 50 0.49 -5.69 -3.39
C GLN A 50 0.09 -5.75 -1.93
N TYR A 51 1.10 -5.70 -1.05
CA TYR A 51 0.93 -5.37 0.36
C TYR A 51 1.52 -4.00 0.59
N ILE A 52 0.73 -3.11 1.15
CA ILE A 52 1.13 -1.73 1.44
C ILE A 52 1.26 -1.58 2.94
N PHE A 53 2.44 -1.16 3.39
CA PHE A 53 2.77 -0.97 4.80
C PHE A 53 2.98 0.51 5.08
N CYS A 54 2.32 1.03 6.10
CA CYS A 54 2.63 2.36 6.59
C CYS A 54 3.78 2.26 7.59
N VAL A 55 4.90 2.89 7.26
CA VAL A 55 6.09 2.89 8.11
C VAL A 55 6.10 4.12 9.01
N GLN A 56 5.67 5.25 8.48
CA GLN A 56 5.68 6.52 9.20
C GLN A 56 4.58 7.43 8.68
N GLY A 57 4.05 8.27 9.55
CA GLY A 57 3.08 9.29 9.16
C GLY A 57 1.66 8.79 9.13
N LYS A 58 0.87 9.37 8.24
CA LYS A 58 -0.53 9.03 8.04
C LYS A 58 -0.88 9.13 6.57
N VAL A 59 -1.38 8.05 6.00
CA VAL A 59 -1.71 7.99 4.58
C VAL A 59 -3.16 7.53 4.43
N LYS A 60 -3.93 8.31 3.69
CA LYS A 60 -5.31 7.96 3.35
C LYS A 60 -5.30 7.20 2.03
N ILE A 61 -5.84 6.00 2.03
CA ILE A 61 -5.96 5.18 0.81
C ILE A 61 -7.43 5.03 0.47
N ILE A 62 -7.78 5.31 -0.78
CA ILE A 62 -9.12 5.08 -1.32
C ILE A 62 -9.01 3.92 -2.29
N LEU A 63 -9.83 2.89 -2.07
CA LEU A 63 -9.83 1.65 -2.83
C LEU A 63 -11.17 1.49 -3.55
N HIS A 64 -11.13 1.35 -4.86
CA HIS A 64 -12.30 1.05 -5.68
C HIS A 64 -12.20 -0.38 -6.17
N SER A 65 -13.05 -1.24 -5.65
CA SER A 65 -13.18 -2.61 -6.12
C SER A 65 -14.53 -2.81 -6.78
N LYS A 66 -14.74 -3.98 -7.35
CA LYS A 66 -16.02 -4.32 -7.97
C LYS A 66 -17.18 -4.28 -6.98
N LYS A 67 -16.89 -4.52 -5.70
CA LYS A 67 -17.92 -4.64 -4.65
C LYS A 67 -18.18 -3.35 -3.90
N GLU A 68 -17.14 -2.54 -3.70
CA GLU A 68 -17.24 -1.39 -2.79
C GLU A 68 -16.18 -0.34 -3.06
N ILE A 69 -16.43 0.84 -2.51
CA ILE A 69 -15.42 1.89 -2.38
C ILE A 69 -15.09 1.96 -0.89
N ARG A 70 -13.82 1.82 -0.55
CA ARG A 70 -13.37 1.80 0.83
C ARG A 70 -12.27 2.82 1.07
N THR A 71 -12.35 3.54 2.18
CA THR A 71 -11.33 4.48 2.61
C THR A 71 -10.65 3.95 3.86
N VAL A 72 -9.33 3.92 3.83
CA VAL A 72 -8.51 3.48 4.96
C VAL A 72 -7.53 4.59 5.32
N PHE A 73 -7.45 4.93 6.60
CA PHE A 73 -6.42 5.83 7.12
C PHE A 73 -5.33 4.97 7.75
N MET A 74 -4.19 4.89 7.09
CA MET A 74 -3.08 4.08 7.57
C MET A 74 -2.18 4.89 8.49
N THR A 75 -1.82 4.29 9.62
CA THR A 75 -0.81 4.81 10.56
C THR A 75 0.28 3.75 10.72
N PRO A 76 1.42 4.08 11.37
CA PRO A 76 2.54 3.14 11.45
C PRO A 76 2.14 1.75 11.97
N GLY A 77 2.52 0.73 11.22
CA GLY A 77 2.21 -0.67 11.51
C GLY A 77 0.99 -1.21 10.77
N ASP A 78 0.20 -0.34 10.13
CA ASP A 78 -0.96 -0.81 9.36
C ASP A 78 -0.53 -1.40 8.03
N VAL A 79 -1.30 -2.39 7.58
CA VAL A 79 -1.06 -3.12 6.33
C VAL A 79 -2.36 -3.16 5.53
N VAL A 80 -2.27 -2.90 4.25
CA VAL A 80 -3.39 -3.04 3.31
C VAL A 80 -2.99 -4.01 2.21
N PHE A 81 -3.83 -5.00 1.95
CA PHE A 81 -3.66 -5.87 0.80
C PHE A 81 -4.43 -5.28 -0.38
N LEU A 82 -3.73 -5.09 -1.48
CA LEU A 82 -4.29 -4.56 -2.72
C LEU A 82 -4.32 -5.67 -3.75
N ASP A 83 -5.52 -6.16 -4.06
CA ASP A 83 -5.70 -7.24 -5.01
C ASP A 83 -5.69 -6.73 -6.46
N ARG A 84 -5.66 -7.67 -7.39
CA ARG A 84 -5.86 -7.41 -8.82
C ARG A 84 -7.17 -6.68 -9.04
N MET A 85 -7.21 -5.85 -10.06
CA MET A 85 -8.43 -5.14 -10.47
C MET A 85 -9.02 -4.24 -9.39
N VAL A 86 -8.19 -3.77 -8.46
CA VAL A 86 -8.57 -2.75 -7.50
C VAL A 86 -7.83 -1.46 -7.85
N TRP A 87 -8.58 -0.41 -8.11
CA TRP A 87 -8.02 0.91 -8.35
C TRP A 87 -7.78 1.58 -7.00
N ALA A 88 -6.62 2.20 -6.81
CA ALA A 88 -6.26 2.81 -5.55
C ALA A 88 -5.60 4.17 -5.74
N GLN A 89 -5.84 5.05 -4.76
CA GLN A 89 -5.16 6.32 -4.69
C GLN A 89 -4.71 6.54 -3.25
N GLN A 90 -3.57 7.19 -3.07
CA GLN A 90 -2.98 7.49 -1.77
C GLN A 90 -2.84 9.00 -1.62
N GLU A 91 -3.25 9.50 -0.46
CA GLU A 91 -3.01 10.89 -0.07
C GLU A 91 -2.10 10.93 1.14
N TYR A 92 -0.96 11.59 1.02
CA TYR A 92 0.07 11.68 2.06
C TYR A 92 -0.21 12.88 2.94
N MET A 93 -0.54 12.66 4.21
CA MET A 93 -1.22 13.66 5.03
C MET A 93 -0.31 14.50 5.92
N THR A 94 0.96 14.12 6.14
CA THR A 94 1.80 14.80 7.12
C THR A 94 3.02 15.50 6.55
N GLY A 95 3.49 15.12 5.37
CA GLY A 95 4.76 15.60 4.83
C GLY A 95 5.96 14.78 5.28
N ASN A 96 5.75 13.83 6.19
CA ASN A 96 6.78 12.92 6.69
C ASN A 96 6.34 11.46 6.58
N ASP A 97 5.57 11.14 5.57
CA ASP A 97 4.97 9.84 5.41
C ASP A 97 5.91 8.88 4.68
N ILE A 98 5.92 7.62 5.08
CA ILE A 98 6.69 6.57 4.42
C ILE A 98 5.79 5.37 4.23
N LEU A 99 5.63 4.95 2.97
CA LEU A 99 4.99 3.68 2.62
C LEU A 99 6.02 2.73 2.05
N LEU A 100 5.89 1.46 2.41
CA LEU A 100 6.67 0.38 1.83
C LEU A 100 5.71 -0.59 1.16
N VAL A 101 6.05 -1.06 -0.03
CA VAL A 101 5.17 -1.91 -0.83
C VAL A 101 5.90 -3.16 -1.29
N LEU A 102 5.26 -4.30 -1.11
CA LEU A 102 5.72 -5.58 -1.65
C LEU A 102 4.79 -5.98 -2.79
N CYS A 103 5.35 -6.36 -3.93
CA CYS A 103 4.62 -6.67 -5.15
C CYS A 103 4.78 -8.13 -5.54
N SER A 104 3.72 -8.73 -6.08
CA SER A 104 3.74 -10.13 -6.54
C SER A 104 4.44 -10.30 -7.88
N THR A 105 4.59 -9.24 -8.67
CA THR A 105 5.22 -9.30 -9.99
C THR A 105 6.35 -8.29 -10.10
N ALA A 106 7.24 -8.50 -11.06
CA ALA A 106 8.20 -7.49 -11.47
C ALA A 106 7.46 -6.30 -12.09
N PHE A 107 8.13 -5.15 -12.18
CA PHE A 107 7.53 -3.97 -12.80
C PHE A 107 7.17 -4.25 -14.27
N ASN A 108 5.93 -3.89 -14.62
CA ASN A 108 5.43 -3.97 -16.00
C ASN A 108 4.44 -2.82 -16.19
N LYS A 109 4.84 -1.81 -16.96
CA LYS A 109 3.98 -0.63 -17.17
C LYS A 109 2.66 -0.96 -17.87
N GLU A 110 2.62 -2.07 -18.62
CA GLU A 110 1.41 -2.49 -19.33
C GLU A 110 0.39 -3.17 -18.42
N ASP A 111 0.79 -3.50 -17.19
CA ASP A 111 -0.08 -4.07 -16.19
C ASP A 111 -0.97 -3.04 -15.50
N TYR A 112 -0.80 -1.76 -15.79
CA TYR A 112 -1.52 -0.67 -15.14
C TYR A 112 -2.81 -0.33 -15.87
N PHE A 113 -3.87 -0.03 -15.12
CA PHE A 113 -5.03 0.66 -15.66
C PHE A 113 -5.29 1.90 -14.81
N TYR A 114 -5.76 2.96 -15.44
CA TYR A 114 -5.90 4.28 -14.80
C TYR A 114 -7.35 4.69 -14.61
N ASP A 115 -8.24 4.17 -15.42
CA ASP A 115 -9.68 4.47 -15.31
C ASP A 115 -10.31 3.53 -14.28
N LYS A 116 -10.76 4.10 -13.16
CA LYS A 116 -11.38 3.32 -12.10
C LYS A 116 -12.67 2.59 -12.52
N GLU A 117 -13.28 3.01 -13.62
CA GLU A 117 -14.44 2.30 -14.14
C GLU A 117 -14.10 0.90 -14.67
N GLU A 118 -12.82 0.62 -14.97
CA GLU A 118 -12.42 -0.71 -15.44
C GLU A 118 -12.62 -1.79 -14.37
N VAL A 119 -12.70 -1.44 -13.09
CA VAL A 119 -12.93 -2.44 -12.03
C VAL A 119 -14.30 -3.10 -12.14
N HIS A 120 -15.22 -2.50 -12.88
CA HIS A 120 -16.58 -2.99 -13.06
C HIS A 120 -16.76 -3.86 -14.32
N GLN A 121 -15.70 -4.09 -15.06
CA GLN A 121 -15.74 -4.85 -16.30
C GLN A 121 -15.50 -6.35 -16.12
#